data_3746b5417787530fe938c02a63b97275
#
_entry.id   3746b5417787530fe938c02a63b97275
#
_cell.length_a   1.000
_cell.length_b   1.000
_cell.length_c   1.000
_cell.angle_alpha   90.00
_cell.angle_beta   90.00
_cell.angle_gamma   90.00
#
_symmetry.space_group_name_H-M   'P 1'
#
loop_
_entity.id
_entity.type
_entity.pdbx_description
1 polymer ?
#
loop_
_entity_poly.entity_id
_entity_poly.type
_entity_poly.pdbx_seq_one_letter_code
_entity_poly.pdbx_strand_id
1 'polypeptide(L)'
;MSNLFENNPTEVELYPIQEHILNELRNTIRYNKRTVLMAGTGLGKTQIAIQIIKQALKKEKRCCFVCHRINLVEQTSRAFYLQGIHHGVIQGNHPDYFPHRPVQVCSVQTLAKRDQYDFDIYFFDEIQVFFKTHKQILKNNPDAFFIGLSATPFTPGLGQYFTALCHPVPIKELIQKKILKRFDIYGPNTIDLTGVRTVAGDYKKDDLEKAVDKPKLTADIVDTWLRLARDRKTIVFSSGVGHSRHLEKEFLKRGIKAKEINGYMRKENTEYDIGANQIIEDFRNNEFQVIISVEMLVAGFDVTDVSCVVFATSTKSIMKFCQGVGRGLRKHEGLEDCLVLDHGGITERLGFPDEFEFIQLDDGKHAESKNKQQEKPEQLPKACPSCDFIKPAGVQKCPACGFKPEFVKDVEVSEGELKKLQRKAKKE
;
A
#
# COMPACT_ATOMS: atom_id res chain seq x y z
N MET A 1 23.75 -28.37 -5.27
CA MET A 1 22.75 -27.40 -4.74
C MET A 1 22.36 -27.79 -3.30
N SER A 2 23.29 -27.82 -2.41
CA SER A 2 23.10 -28.28 -1.02
C SER A 2 24.02 -27.49 -0.13
N ASN A 3 23.70 -26.26 0.26
CA ASN A 3 24.38 -25.56 1.38
C ASN A 3 23.78 -24.16 1.66
N LEU A 4 22.52 -23.91 1.30
CA LEU A 4 21.87 -22.60 1.59
C LEU A 4 21.00 -22.62 2.88
N PHE A 5 20.94 -23.73 3.63
CA PHE A 5 19.96 -23.91 4.71
C PHE A 5 20.53 -24.52 6.01
N GLU A 6 21.77 -24.24 6.33
CA GLU A 6 22.38 -24.67 7.61
C GLU A 6 22.15 -23.70 8.78
N ASN A 7 21.05 -22.99 8.83
CA ASN A 7 20.65 -22.31 10.07
C ASN A 7 19.60 -23.15 10.78
N ASN A 8 19.98 -23.67 11.96
CA ASN A 8 19.02 -24.32 12.87
C ASN A 8 17.81 -23.42 13.08
N PRO A 9 16.56 -23.98 13.08
CA PRO A 9 15.37 -23.20 13.33
C PRO A 9 15.48 -22.53 14.70
N THR A 10 15.62 -21.20 14.69
CA THR A 10 15.63 -20.40 15.91
C THR A 10 14.19 -20.10 16.28
N GLU A 11 13.77 -20.48 17.48
CA GLU A 11 12.49 -20.10 18.01
C GLU A 11 12.51 -18.57 18.24
N VAL A 12 11.82 -17.82 17.37
CA VAL A 12 11.73 -16.35 17.50
C VAL A 12 10.71 -16.04 18.57
N GLU A 13 11.19 -15.50 19.70
CA GLU A 13 10.31 -14.94 20.73
C GLU A 13 9.56 -13.73 20.19
N LEU A 14 8.28 -13.63 20.55
CA LEU A 14 7.47 -12.47 20.21
C LEU A 14 7.88 -11.27 21.09
N TYR A 15 7.91 -10.10 20.49
CA TYR A 15 7.99 -8.87 21.27
C TYR A 15 6.69 -8.67 22.08
N PRO A 16 6.73 -7.97 23.23
CA PRO A 16 5.54 -7.76 24.08
C PRO A 16 4.32 -7.21 23.34
N ILE A 17 4.54 -6.35 22.34
CA ILE A 17 3.46 -5.81 21.50
C ILE A 17 2.84 -6.90 20.60
N GLN A 18 3.63 -7.83 20.09
CA GLN A 18 3.15 -8.93 19.26
C GLN A 18 2.36 -9.94 20.10
N GLU A 19 2.79 -10.18 21.35
CA GLU A 19 2.02 -11.00 22.30
C GLU A 19 0.67 -10.38 22.62
N HIS A 20 0.65 -9.06 22.87
CA HIS A 20 -0.61 -8.33 23.07
C HIS A 20 -1.53 -8.48 21.86
N ILE A 21 -1.04 -8.23 20.65
CA ILE A 21 -1.80 -8.38 19.40
C ILE A 21 -2.31 -9.82 19.24
N LEU A 22 -1.46 -10.81 19.51
CA LEU A 22 -1.83 -12.23 19.42
C LEU A 22 -2.96 -12.59 20.41
N ASN A 23 -2.90 -12.07 21.64
CA ASN A 23 -3.93 -12.31 22.65
C ASN A 23 -5.25 -11.67 22.27
N GLU A 24 -5.26 -10.43 21.80
CA GLU A 24 -6.46 -9.75 21.31
C GLU A 24 -7.05 -10.47 20.08
N LEU A 25 -6.22 -10.94 19.16
CA LEU A 25 -6.68 -11.73 18.02
C LEU A 25 -7.31 -13.05 18.48
N ARG A 26 -6.69 -13.77 19.43
CA ARG A 26 -7.26 -15.01 20.01
C ARG A 26 -8.61 -14.76 20.67
N ASN A 27 -8.75 -13.66 21.40
CA ASN A 27 -10.01 -13.27 22.00
C ASN A 27 -11.08 -13.02 20.94
N THR A 28 -10.71 -12.31 19.86
CA THR A 28 -11.64 -11.99 18.77
C THR A 28 -12.08 -13.23 18.00
N ILE A 29 -11.15 -14.12 17.60
CA ILE A 29 -11.47 -15.33 16.81
C ILE A 29 -12.27 -16.37 17.63
N ARG A 30 -12.21 -16.31 18.96
CA ARG A 30 -13.02 -17.22 19.81
C ARG A 30 -14.52 -17.10 19.54
N TYR A 31 -14.96 -15.90 19.17
CA TYR A 31 -16.38 -15.59 18.93
C TYR A 31 -16.69 -15.30 17.45
N ASN A 32 -15.66 -15.14 16.61
CA ASN A 32 -15.82 -14.74 15.22
C ASN A 32 -14.98 -15.61 14.29
N LYS A 33 -15.62 -16.48 13.52
CA LYS A 33 -14.92 -17.33 12.55
C LYS A 33 -14.25 -16.53 11.41
N ARG A 34 -14.69 -15.29 11.15
CA ARG A 34 -14.23 -14.45 10.05
C ARG A 34 -13.74 -13.10 10.60
N THR A 35 -12.45 -13.03 10.90
CA THR A 35 -11.83 -11.88 11.56
C THR A 35 -10.75 -11.27 10.67
N VAL A 36 -10.67 -9.94 10.61
CA VAL A 36 -9.53 -9.24 10.03
C VAL A 36 -8.64 -8.70 11.15
N LEU A 37 -7.37 -9.05 11.14
CA LEU A 37 -6.35 -8.40 11.96
C LEU A 37 -5.82 -7.17 11.24
N MET A 38 -6.09 -5.99 11.77
CA MET A 38 -5.47 -4.75 11.35
C MET A 38 -4.26 -4.47 12.24
N ALA A 39 -3.08 -4.65 11.69
CA ALA A 39 -1.81 -4.36 12.36
C ALA A 39 -0.86 -3.64 11.41
N GLY A 40 -0.22 -2.58 11.87
CA GLY A 40 0.66 -1.72 11.07
C GLY A 40 1.75 -2.50 10.33
N THR A 41 2.27 -1.92 9.26
CA THR A 41 3.39 -2.49 8.52
C THR A 41 4.60 -2.62 9.45
N GLY A 42 5.26 -3.78 9.43
CA GLY A 42 6.43 -4.05 10.28
C GLY A 42 6.11 -4.63 11.66
N LEU A 43 4.84 -4.74 12.06
CA LEU A 43 4.46 -5.37 13.35
C LEU A 43 4.53 -6.90 13.35
N GLY A 44 4.99 -7.52 12.26
CA GLY A 44 5.16 -8.97 12.23
C GLY A 44 3.87 -9.76 12.12
N LYS A 45 2.88 -9.31 11.30
CA LYS A 45 1.64 -10.06 11.04
C LYS A 45 1.87 -11.53 10.72
N THR A 46 2.88 -11.82 9.91
CA THR A 46 3.28 -13.19 9.56
C THR A 46 3.76 -13.96 10.78
N GLN A 47 4.51 -13.33 11.71
CA GLN A 47 4.95 -13.97 12.96
C GLN A 47 3.77 -14.30 13.88
N ILE A 48 2.78 -13.40 13.95
CA ILE A 48 1.54 -13.63 14.71
C ILE A 48 0.79 -14.82 14.11
N ALA A 49 0.66 -14.90 12.78
CA ALA A 49 0.04 -16.04 12.10
C ALA A 49 0.80 -17.36 12.38
N ILE A 50 2.14 -17.33 12.33
CA ILE A 50 3.01 -18.48 12.65
C ILE A 50 2.71 -19.03 14.06
N GLN A 51 2.52 -18.17 15.05
CA GLN A 51 2.21 -18.62 16.40
C GLN A 51 0.83 -19.29 16.49
N ILE A 52 -0.16 -18.81 15.74
CA ILE A 52 -1.48 -19.46 15.65
C ILE A 52 -1.33 -20.81 14.94
N ILE A 53 -0.58 -20.88 13.85
CA ILE A 53 -0.31 -22.13 13.11
C ILE A 53 0.38 -23.17 14.02
N LYS A 54 1.42 -22.77 14.77
CA LYS A 54 2.11 -23.68 15.72
C LYS A 54 1.15 -24.26 16.75
N GLN A 55 0.20 -23.45 17.23
CA GLN A 55 -0.83 -23.91 18.18
C GLN A 55 -1.90 -24.78 17.53
N ALA A 56 -2.29 -24.47 16.30
CA ALA A 56 -3.22 -25.28 15.52
C ALA A 56 -2.64 -26.67 15.24
N LEU A 57 -1.37 -26.76 14.88
CA LEU A 57 -0.67 -28.02 14.68
C LEU A 57 -0.64 -28.90 15.93
N LYS A 58 -0.47 -28.32 17.12
CA LYS A 58 -0.58 -29.08 18.41
C LYS A 58 -1.97 -29.67 18.64
N LYS A 59 -2.98 -29.19 17.90
CA LYS A 59 -4.38 -29.68 17.94
C LYS A 59 -4.76 -30.45 16.67
N GLU A 60 -3.76 -30.90 15.91
CA GLU A 60 -3.91 -31.63 14.64
C GLU A 60 -4.76 -30.91 13.60
N LYS A 61 -4.79 -29.55 13.66
CA LYS A 61 -5.53 -28.71 12.71
C LYS A 61 -4.72 -28.38 11.48
N ARG A 62 -5.38 -28.34 10.33
CA ARG A 62 -4.81 -28.00 9.04
C ARG A 62 -4.92 -26.50 8.78
N CYS A 63 -3.84 -25.89 8.31
CA CYS A 63 -3.75 -24.45 8.07
C CYS A 63 -3.34 -24.12 6.63
N CYS A 64 -3.98 -23.13 6.05
CA CYS A 64 -3.64 -22.58 4.74
C CYS A 64 -3.29 -21.09 4.85
N PHE A 65 -2.09 -20.72 4.41
CA PHE A 65 -1.68 -19.32 4.31
C PHE A 65 -1.73 -18.89 2.85
N VAL A 66 -2.65 -17.98 2.51
CA VAL A 66 -2.98 -17.60 1.14
C VAL A 66 -2.40 -16.24 0.80
N CYS A 67 -1.54 -16.20 -0.21
CA CYS A 67 -0.92 -15.00 -0.74
C CYS A 67 -1.47 -14.69 -2.13
N HIS A 68 -1.56 -13.41 -2.49
CA HIS A 68 -2.02 -12.99 -3.81
C HIS A 68 -0.88 -12.73 -4.82
N ARG A 69 0.38 -12.75 -4.36
CA ARG A 69 1.59 -12.54 -5.20
C ARG A 69 2.60 -13.65 -5.00
N ILE A 70 3.31 -13.98 -6.08
CA ILE A 70 4.34 -15.02 -6.13
C ILE A 70 5.43 -14.77 -5.09
N ASN A 71 5.98 -13.56 -5.04
CA ASN A 71 7.06 -13.23 -4.10
C ASN A 71 6.65 -13.34 -2.63
N LEU A 72 5.35 -13.13 -2.31
CA LEU A 72 4.84 -13.33 -0.95
C LEU A 72 4.78 -14.81 -0.57
N VAL A 73 4.48 -15.70 -1.53
CA VAL A 73 4.52 -17.14 -1.29
C VAL A 73 5.93 -17.56 -0.89
N GLU A 74 6.93 -17.15 -1.65
CA GLU A 74 8.34 -17.46 -1.37
C GLU A 74 8.80 -16.92 -0.01
N GLN A 75 8.47 -15.67 0.29
CA GLN A 75 8.84 -15.04 1.57
C GLN A 75 8.16 -15.73 2.75
N THR A 76 6.88 -16.07 2.62
CA THR A 76 6.14 -16.76 3.67
C THR A 76 6.67 -18.18 3.86
N SER A 77 6.94 -18.89 2.75
CA SER A 77 7.54 -20.23 2.79
C SER A 77 8.88 -20.21 3.51
N ARG A 78 9.76 -19.25 3.16
CA ARG A 78 11.04 -19.08 3.86
C ARG A 78 10.87 -18.76 5.35
N ALA A 79 9.91 -17.88 5.69
CA ALA A 79 9.63 -17.54 7.10
C ALA A 79 9.13 -18.76 7.88
N PHE A 80 8.28 -19.60 7.28
CA PHE A 80 7.80 -20.83 7.90
C PHE A 80 8.92 -21.84 8.11
N TYR A 81 9.78 -22.01 7.11
CA TYR A 81 10.95 -22.88 7.20
C TYR A 81 11.88 -22.48 8.36
N LEU A 82 12.23 -21.18 8.45
CA LEU A 82 13.09 -20.63 9.51
C LEU A 82 12.47 -20.81 10.92
N GLN A 83 11.15 -20.94 11.01
CA GLN A 83 10.42 -21.18 12.24
C GLN A 83 10.11 -22.65 12.52
N GLY A 84 10.70 -23.57 11.75
CA GLY A 84 10.53 -25.01 11.91
C GLY A 84 9.15 -25.53 11.53
N ILE A 85 8.38 -24.80 10.72
CA ILE A 85 7.09 -25.27 10.23
C ILE A 85 7.28 -26.08 8.94
N HIS A 86 7.06 -27.38 9.02
CA HIS A 86 7.02 -28.25 7.85
C HIS A 86 5.73 -28.00 7.05
N HIS A 87 5.86 -27.40 5.87
CA HIS A 87 4.74 -27.00 5.04
C HIS A 87 4.93 -27.45 3.58
N GLY A 88 3.86 -27.42 2.81
CA GLY A 88 3.88 -27.52 1.35
C GLY A 88 3.58 -26.17 0.71
N VAL A 89 3.88 -26.06 -0.59
CA VAL A 89 3.59 -24.86 -1.39
C VAL A 89 2.64 -25.22 -2.52
N ILE A 90 1.50 -24.51 -2.61
CA ILE A 90 0.51 -24.67 -3.69
C ILE A 90 0.58 -23.45 -4.60
N GLN A 91 1.53 -23.48 -5.53
CA GLN A 91 1.74 -22.42 -6.52
C GLN A 91 2.25 -23.04 -7.83
N GLY A 92 1.43 -23.01 -8.88
CA GLY A 92 1.83 -23.57 -10.18
C GLY A 92 2.49 -24.96 -10.06
N ASN A 93 3.71 -25.09 -10.59
CA ASN A 93 4.54 -26.30 -10.50
C ASN A 93 5.70 -26.13 -9.51
N HIS A 94 5.43 -25.54 -8.34
CA HIS A 94 6.46 -25.30 -7.33
C HIS A 94 7.12 -26.62 -6.89
N PRO A 95 8.47 -26.69 -6.71
CA PRO A 95 9.17 -27.91 -6.32
C PRO A 95 8.74 -28.43 -4.94
N ASP A 96 8.39 -27.54 -3.99
CA ASP A 96 7.92 -27.92 -2.67
C ASP A 96 6.41 -28.21 -2.61
N TYR A 97 5.85 -28.75 -3.69
CA TYR A 97 4.46 -29.20 -3.72
C TYR A 97 4.29 -30.49 -2.92
N PHE A 98 3.89 -30.34 -1.65
CA PHE A 98 3.60 -31.45 -0.71
C PHE A 98 2.17 -31.33 -0.17
N PRO A 99 1.14 -31.71 -0.95
CA PRO A 99 -0.27 -31.42 -0.63
C PRO A 99 -0.77 -32.10 0.64
N HIS A 100 -0.11 -33.16 1.09
CA HIS A 100 -0.49 -33.90 2.31
C HIS A 100 -0.02 -33.25 3.60
N ARG A 101 0.88 -32.29 3.56
CA ARG A 101 1.32 -31.59 4.76
C ARG A 101 0.18 -30.78 5.38
N PRO A 102 0.08 -30.74 6.71
CA PRO A 102 -1.03 -30.06 7.39
C PRO A 102 -1.00 -28.52 7.21
N VAL A 103 0.16 -27.96 6.89
CA VAL A 103 0.32 -26.53 6.61
C VAL A 103 0.65 -26.33 5.14
N GLN A 104 -0.06 -25.41 4.50
CA GLN A 104 0.19 -25.05 3.11
C GLN A 104 0.37 -23.54 2.96
N VAL A 105 1.34 -23.11 2.14
CA VAL A 105 1.46 -21.73 1.65
C VAL A 105 0.95 -21.72 0.21
N CYS A 106 -0.07 -20.91 -0.06
CA CYS A 106 -0.82 -21.01 -1.31
C CYS A 106 -0.85 -19.68 -2.08
N SER A 107 -0.71 -19.77 -3.40
CA SER A 107 -1.13 -18.68 -4.27
C SER A 107 -2.65 -18.73 -4.42
N VAL A 108 -3.34 -17.59 -4.24
CA VAL A 108 -4.80 -17.51 -4.36
C VAL A 108 -5.30 -17.98 -5.74
N GLN A 109 -4.53 -17.70 -6.81
CA GLN A 109 -4.89 -18.08 -8.16
C GLN A 109 -4.79 -19.60 -8.39
N THR A 110 -3.81 -20.26 -7.77
CA THR A 110 -3.63 -21.70 -7.87
C THR A 110 -4.61 -22.45 -7.00
N LEU A 111 -4.83 -21.97 -5.78
CA LEU A 111 -5.78 -22.57 -4.83
C LEU A 111 -7.21 -22.59 -5.40
N ALA A 112 -7.62 -21.47 -6.03
CA ALA A 112 -8.96 -21.38 -6.64
C ALA A 112 -9.20 -22.35 -7.82
N LYS A 113 -8.14 -22.88 -8.44
CA LYS A 113 -8.22 -23.84 -9.54
C LYS A 113 -8.15 -25.30 -9.09
N ARG A 114 -7.84 -25.52 -7.82
CA ARG A 114 -7.63 -26.85 -7.22
C ARG A 114 -8.63 -27.05 -6.08
N ASP A 115 -9.85 -27.40 -6.38
CA ASP A 115 -11.04 -27.42 -5.49
C ASP A 115 -11.04 -28.48 -4.36
N GLN A 116 -9.93 -29.13 -4.05
CA GLN A 116 -9.93 -30.33 -3.21
C GLN A 116 -9.22 -30.17 -1.86
N TYR A 117 -8.99 -28.94 -1.38
CA TYR A 117 -8.31 -28.77 -0.10
C TYR A 117 -9.27 -28.29 0.98
N ASP A 118 -9.32 -29.06 2.07
CA ASP A 118 -10.04 -28.72 3.28
C ASP A 118 -9.05 -28.33 4.37
N PHE A 119 -9.17 -27.12 4.89
CA PHE A 119 -8.37 -26.60 5.99
C PHE A 119 -9.27 -26.06 7.08
N ASP A 120 -8.86 -26.24 8.33
CA ASP A 120 -9.56 -25.69 9.49
C ASP A 120 -9.40 -24.19 9.62
N ILE A 121 -8.21 -23.64 9.19
CA ILE A 121 -7.86 -22.24 9.34
C ILE A 121 -7.23 -21.72 8.05
N TYR A 122 -7.78 -20.63 7.53
CA TYR A 122 -7.23 -19.88 6.41
C TYR A 122 -6.70 -18.53 6.88
N PHE A 123 -5.46 -18.21 6.52
CA PHE A 123 -4.90 -16.88 6.63
C PHE A 123 -4.88 -16.23 5.25
N PHE A 124 -5.49 -15.07 5.10
CA PHE A 124 -5.44 -14.28 3.87
C PHE A 124 -4.50 -13.10 4.06
N ASP A 125 -3.32 -13.15 3.46
CA ASP A 125 -2.36 -12.07 3.54
C ASP A 125 -2.73 -10.92 2.60
N GLU A 126 -2.52 -9.67 3.08
CA GLU A 126 -2.89 -8.42 2.38
C GLU A 126 -4.36 -8.45 1.92
N ILE A 127 -5.29 -8.79 2.84
CA ILE A 127 -6.72 -9.00 2.54
C ILE A 127 -7.42 -7.77 1.97
N GLN A 128 -6.84 -6.58 2.06
CA GLN A 128 -7.35 -5.40 1.36
C GLN A 128 -7.37 -5.60 -0.17
N VAL A 129 -6.62 -6.57 -0.68
CA VAL A 129 -6.72 -7.03 -2.08
C VAL A 129 -7.64 -8.25 -2.13
N PHE A 130 -8.95 -7.99 -2.24
CA PHE A 130 -9.99 -9.00 -2.10
C PHE A 130 -10.59 -9.40 -3.46
N PHE A 131 -10.21 -10.57 -3.97
CA PHE A 131 -10.63 -11.10 -5.27
C PHE A 131 -11.90 -11.96 -5.18
N LYS A 132 -12.52 -12.24 -6.33
CA LYS A 132 -13.61 -13.21 -6.47
C LYS A 132 -13.22 -14.60 -5.95
N THR A 133 -11.96 -14.99 -6.10
CA THR A 133 -11.40 -16.25 -5.61
C THR A 133 -11.41 -16.38 -4.10
N HIS A 134 -11.16 -15.29 -3.36
CA HIS A 134 -11.31 -15.29 -1.90
C HIS A 134 -12.76 -15.54 -1.48
N LYS A 135 -13.72 -14.92 -2.18
CA LYS A 135 -15.16 -15.12 -1.94
C LYS A 135 -15.57 -16.57 -2.14
N GLN A 136 -15.02 -17.23 -3.16
CA GLN A 136 -15.29 -18.64 -3.44
C GLN A 136 -14.72 -19.55 -2.35
N ILE A 137 -13.47 -19.31 -1.90
CA ILE A 137 -12.87 -20.07 -0.80
C ILE A 137 -13.71 -19.94 0.47
N LEU A 138 -14.15 -18.71 0.82
CA LEU A 138 -15.04 -18.45 1.97
C LEU A 138 -16.37 -19.18 1.87
N LYS A 139 -16.95 -19.26 0.66
CA LYS A 139 -18.23 -19.95 0.40
C LYS A 139 -18.09 -21.46 0.50
N ASN A 140 -17.00 -22.00 -0.03
CA ASN A 140 -16.79 -23.45 -0.08
C ASN A 140 -16.37 -24.06 1.27
N ASN A 141 -15.91 -23.23 2.22
CA ASN A 141 -15.43 -23.68 3.53
C ASN A 141 -16.15 -22.93 4.67
N PRO A 142 -17.47 -23.10 4.85
CA PRO A 142 -18.27 -22.31 5.79
C PRO A 142 -17.89 -22.55 7.26
N ASP A 143 -17.33 -23.71 7.58
CA ASP A 143 -16.98 -24.12 8.94
C ASP A 143 -15.56 -23.73 9.34
N ALA A 144 -14.69 -23.37 8.40
CA ALA A 144 -13.34 -22.96 8.65
C ALA A 144 -13.24 -21.57 9.31
N PHE A 145 -12.13 -21.34 10.00
CA PHE A 145 -11.75 -20.02 10.48
C PHE A 145 -11.01 -19.26 9.39
N PHE A 146 -11.36 -17.98 9.22
CA PHE A 146 -10.70 -17.09 8.27
C PHE A 146 -10.12 -15.88 8.98
N ILE A 147 -8.82 -15.71 8.87
CA ILE A 147 -8.07 -14.61 9.46
C ILE A 147 -7.46 -13.78 8.33
N GLY A 148 -8.06 -12.64 8.05
CA GLY A 148 -7.49 -11.65 7.12
C GLY A 148 -6.39 -10.86 7.81
N LEU A 149 -5.23 -10.70 7.17
CA LEU A 149 -4.11 -9.92 7.66
C LEU A 149 -3.97 -8.67 6.80
N SER A 150 -4.00 -7.48 7.40
CA SER A 150 -3.80 -6.22 6.69
C SER A 150 -3.26 -5.13 7.61
N ALA A 151 -2.50 -4.19 7.05
CA ALA A 151 -2.23 -2.92 7.71
C ALA A 151 -3.34 -1.88 7.46
N THR A 152 -4.10 -2.06 6.38
CA THR A 152 -5.06 -1.08 5.87
C THR A 152 -6.26 -1.77 5.23
N PRO A 153 -7.16 -2.41 6.01
CA PRO A 153 -8.27 -3.22 5.48
C PRO A 153 -9.45 -2.36 5.00
N PHE A 154 -9.18 -1.32 4.20
CA PHE A 154 -10.16 -0.31 3.79
C PHE A 154 -10.84 -0.62 2.46
N THR A 155 -10.96 -1.90 2.12
CA THR A 155 -11.63 -2.33 0.90
C THR A 155 -13.14 -2.23 1.05
N PRO A 156 -13.84 -1.50 0.14
CA PRO A 156 -15.29 -1.42 0.16
C PRO A 156 -15.95 -2.80 0.12
N GLY A 157 -16.92 -3.01 1.01
CA GLY A 157 -17.69 -4.26 1.10
C GLY A 157 -16.94 -5.43 1.76
N LEU A 158 -15.75 -5.25 2.33
CA LEU A 158 -15.04 -6.31 3.04
C LEU A 158 -15.82 -6.80 4.26
N GLY A 159 -16.56 -5.91 4.93
CA GLY A 159 -17.43 -6.21 6.06
C GLY A 159 -18.63 -7.13 5.75
N GLN A 160 -18.95 -7.34 4.46
CA GLN A 160 -19.94 -8.36 4.06
C GLN A 160 -19.41 -9.80 4.22
N TYR A 161 -18.10 -9.96 4.26
CA TYR A 161 -17.43 -11.28 4.29
C TYR A 161 -16.73 -11.56 5.61
N PHE A 162 -16.28 -10.51 6.30
CA PHE A 162 -15.63 -10.60 7.59
C PHE A 162 -16.47 -9.88 8.65
N THR A 163 -16.74 -10.56 9.76
CA THR A 163 -17.67 -10.09 10.80
C THR A 163 -17.00 -9.29 11.91
N ALA A 164 -15.69 -9.41 12.04
CA ALA A 164 -14.94 -8.74 13.10
C ALA A 164 -13.66 -8.08 12.59
N LEU A 165 -13.34 -6.90 13.14
CA LEU A 165 -12.07 -6.21 13.00
C LEU A 165 -11.33 -6.26 14.34
N CYS A 166 -10.18 -6.93 14.36
CA CYS A 166 -9.23 -6.87 15.47
C CYS A 166 -8.19 -5.78 15.17
N HIS A 167 -8.27 -4.66 15.88
CA HIS A 167 -7.33 -3.52 15.74
C HIS A 167 -6.80 -3.14 17.14
N PRO A 168 -5.86 -3.94 17.66
CA PRO A 168 -5.47 -3.83 19.06
C PRO A 168 -4.61 -2.63 19.39
N VAL A 169 -3.88 -2.07 18.38
CA VAL A 169 -2.93 -0.98 18.63
C VAL A 169 -2.93 0.04 17.49
N PRO A 170 -3.39 1.27 17.72
CA PRO A 170 -3.33 2.36 16.74
C PRO A 170 -1.88 2.77 16.39
N ILE A 171 -1.68 3.29 15.17
CA ILE A 171 -0.34 3.75 14.70
C ILE A 171 0.23 4.79 15.65
N LYS A 172 -0.59 5.72 16.14
CA LYS A 172 -0.18 6.77 17.09
C LYS A 172 0.43 6.19 18.36
N GLU A 173 -0.16 5.14 18.92
CA GLU A 173 0.36 4.45 20.11
C GLU A 173 1.68 3.72 19.82
N LEU A 174 1.82 3.12 18.63
CA LEU A 174 3.06 2.46 18.20
C LEU A 174 4.22 3.46 18.10
N ILE A 175 3.94 4.68 17.62
CA ILE A 175 4.93 5.77 17.58
C ILE A 175 5.29 6.23 18.99
N GLN A 176 4.30 6.42 19.88
CA GLN A 176 4.52 6.80 21.27
C GLN A 176 5.37 5.77 22.04
N LYS A 177 5.14 4.48 21.77
CA LYS A 177 5.92 3.35 22.33
C LYS A 177 7.26 3.13 21.63
N LYS A 178 7.66 3.97 20.66
CA LYS A 178 8.91 3.85 19.86
C LYS A 178 9.05 2.50 19.13
N ILE A 179 7.93 1.86 18.80
CA ILE A 179 7.88 0.64 17.98
C ILE A 179 7.94 1.02 16.50
N LEU A 180 7.34 2.15 16.14
CA LEU A 180 7.48 2.80 14.85
C LEU A 180 8.23 4.11 15.01
N LYS A 181 8.94 4.56 13.96
CA LYS A 181 9.56 5.88 13.91
C LYS A 181 8.49 6.97 13.97
N ARG A 182 8.81 8.09 14.58
CA ARG A 182 8.04 9.32 14.39
C ARG A 182 8.20 9.82 12.96
N PHE A 183 7.31 10.70 12.51
CA PHE A 183 7.43 11.29 11.18
C PHE A 183 7.00 12.76 11.20
N ASP A 184 7.62 13.51 10.29
CA ASP A 184 7.23 14.85 9.92
C ASP A 184 6.84 14.87 8.45
N ILE A 185 5.74 15.56 8.12
CA ILE A 185 5.27 15.72 6.75
C ILE A 185 5.50 17.15 6.28
N TYR A 186 6.13 17.27 5.12
CA TYR A 186 6.27 18.53 4.38
C TYR A 186 5.40 18.44 3.13
N GLY A 187 4.49 19.38 2.98
CA GLY A 187 3.55 19.41 1.86
C GLY A 187 3.48 20.79 1.21
N PRO A 188 2.98 20.87 -0.03
CA PRO A 188 2.72 22.14 -0.70
C PRO A 188 1.51 22.83 -0.08
N ASN A 189 1.42 24.13 -0.25
CA ASN A 189 0.24 24.88 0.14
C ASN A 189 -0.96 24.54 -0.77
N THR A 190 -0.71 24.24 -2.04
CA THR A 190 -1.74 23.85 -3.02
C THR A 190 -1.12 23.10 -4.20
N ILE A 191 -1.79 22.04 -4.70
CA ILE A 191 -1.50 21.38 -5.97
C ILE A 191 -2.72 21.50 -6.88
N ASP A 192 -2.50 21.90 -8.13
CA ASP A 192 -3.54 21.91 -9.13
C ASP A 192 -3.69 20.53 -9.79
N LEU A 193 -4.76 19.83 -9.42
CA LEU A 193 -5.20 18.57 -10.02
C LEU A 193 -6.48 18.77 -10.84
N THR A 194 -6.77 20.01 -11.26
CA THR A 194 -7.93 20.34 -12.08
C THR A 194 -7.89 19.55 -13.39
N GLY A 195 -9.00 18.89 -13.72
CA GLY A 195 -9.11 18.07 -14.94
C GLY A 195 -8.55 16.64 -14.82
N VAL A 196 -7.94 16.24 -13.72
CA VAL A 196 -7.55 14.86 -13.49
C VAL A 196 -8.77 14.02 -13.15
N ARG A 197 -9.11 13.07 -14.02
CA ARG A 197 -10.28 12.20 -13.85
C ARG A 197 -10.09 11.20 -12.73
N THR A 198 -11.21 10.76 -12.16
CA THR A 198 -11.24 9.71 -11.13
C THR A 198 -11.78 8.40 -11.73
N VAL A 199 -11.09 7.28 -11.47
CA VAL A 199 -11.48 5.92 -11.88
C VAL A 199 -11.34 4.99 -10.69
N ALA A 200 -12.37 4.21 -10.40
CA ALA A 200 -12.39 3.26 -9.27
C ALA A 200 -11.99 3.90 -7.91
N GLY A 201 -12.42 5.14 -7.68
CA GLY A 201 -12.18 5.86 -6.42
C GLY A 201 -10.80 6.53 -6.29
N ASP A 202 -9.93 6.44 -7.29
CA ASP A 202 -8.62 7.10 -7.30
C ASP A 202 -8.40 7.89 -8.61
N TYR A 203 -7.33 8.67 -8.69
CA TYR A 203 -6.98 9.40 -9.90
C TYR A 203 -6.62 8.46 -11.05
N LYS A 204 -7.07 8.81 -12.27
CA LYS A 204 -6.68 8.10 -13.48
C LYS A 204 -5.17 8.31 -13.73
N LYS A 205 -4.42 7.21 -13.82
CA LYS A 205 -2.94 7.23 -13.87
C LYS A 205 -2.40 8.14 -14.97
N ASP A 206 -2.88 7.97 -16.21
CA ASP A 206 -2.38 8.75 -17.35
C ASP A 206 -2.65 10.25 -17.22
N ASP A 207 -3.79 10.63 -16.66
CA ASP A 207 -4.15 12.04 -16.43
C ASP A 207 -3.32 12.64 -15.30
N LEU A 208 -3.09 11.86 -14.24
CA LEU A 208 -2.26 12.25 -13.12
C LEU A 208 -0.78 12.40 -13.54
N GLU A 209 -0.24 11.45 -14.31
CA GLU A 209 1.13 11.53 -14.83
C GLU A 209 1.32 12.81 -15.66
N LYS A 210 0.40 13.13 -16.57
CA LYS A 210 0.45 14.39 -17.36
C LYS A 210 0.36 15.65 -16.50
N ALA A 211 -0.31 15.59 -15.36
CA ALA A 211 -0.45 16.73 -14.46
C ALA A 211 0.81 16.99 -13.63
N VAL A 212 1.52 15.94 -13.22
CA VAL A 212 2.66 16.02 -12.30
C VAL A 212 4.03 15.84 -12.98
N ASP A 213 4.11 15.15 -14.12
CA ASP A 213 5.36 14.96 -14.87
C ASP A 213 5.67 16.19 -15.73
N LYS A 214 6.06 17.27 -15.07
CA LYS A 214 6.52 18.53 -15.70
C LYS A 214 7.96 18.79 -15.30
N PRO A 215 8.84 19.23 -16.23
CA PRO A 215 10.27 19.42 -15.96
C PRO A 215 10.56 20.29 -14.73
N LYS A 216 9.82 21.39 -14.55
CA LYS A 216 9.97 22.29 -13.40
C LYS A 216 9.58 21.58 -12.10
N LEU A 217 8.44 20.86 -12.07
CA LEU A 217 7.96 20.15 -10.89
C LEU A 217 8.90 19.01 -10.51
N THR A 218 9.42 18.27 -11.49
CA THR A 218 10.41 17.21 -11.28
C THR A 218 11.71 17.76 -10.69
N ALA A 219 12.19 18.90 -11.18
CA ALA A 219 13.36 19.58 -10.63
C ALA A 219 13.10 20.05 -9.18
N ASP A 220 11.96 20.65 -8.91
CA ASP A 220 11.56 21.12 -7.56
C ASP A 220 11.49 19.96 -6.54
N ILE A 221 11.08 18.77 -6.96
CA ILE A 221 11.06 17.56 -6.11
C ILE A 221 12.49 17.20 -5.67
N VAL A 222 13.43 17.17 -6.62
CA VAL A 222 14.83 16.83 -6.32
C VAL A 222 15.52 17.93 -5.52
N ASP A 223 15.28 19.20 -5.82
CA ASP A 223 15.83 20.32 -5.07
C ASP A 223 15.32 20.38 -3.63
N THR A 224 14.02 20.10 -3.44
CA THR A 224 13.43 19.98 -2.10
C THR A 224 14.07 18.82 -1.32
N TRP A 225 14.25 17.67 -1.97
CA TRP A 225 14.90 16.52 -1.35
C TRP A 225 16.36 16.83 -0.97
N LEU A 226 17.13 17.49 -1.86
CA LEU A 226 18.50 17.91 -1.56
C LEU A 226 18.58 18.83 -0.35
N ARG A 227 17.61 19.70 -0.17
CA ARG A 227 17.56 20.64 0.95
C ARG A 227 17.17 19.98 2.26
N LEU A 228 16.21 19.05 2.24
CA LEU A 228 15.57 18.51 3.46
C LEU A 228 16.02 17.10 3.83
N ALA A 229 16.48 16.30 2.86
CA ALA A 229 16.64 14.86 3.01
C ALA A 229 17.92 14.30 2.36
N ARG A 230 18.92 15.13 2.04
CA ARG A 230 20.12 14.76 1.27
C ARG A 230 20.83 13.51 1.79
N ASP A 231 20.88 13.36 3.12
CA ASP A 231 21.60 12.24 3.76
C ASP A 231 20.67 11.08 4.16
N ARG A 232 19.43 11.07 3.63
CA ARG A 232 18.42 10.08 4.00
C ARG A 232 18.22 9.05 2.91
N LYS A 233 18.26 7.78 3.26
CA LYS A 233 17.84 6.69 2.38
C LYS A 233 16.36 6.83 2.03
N THR A 234 16.05 6.91 0.74
CA THR A 234 14.79 7.47 0.27
C THR A 234 14.03 6.53 -0.67
N ILE A 235 12.72 6.45 -0.48
CA ILE A 235 11.78 5.90 -1.44
C ILE A 235 11.00 7.04 -2.10
N VAL A 236 10.95 7.08 -3.42
CA VAL A 236 10.15 8.03 -4.20
C VAL A 236 9.02 7.29 -4.90
N PHE A 237 7.78 7.70 -4.67
CA PHE A 237 6.62 7.19 -5.39
C PHE A 237 6.28 8.13 -6.54
N SER A 238 6.38 7.64 -7.76
CA SER A 238 6.09 8.39 -9.00
C SER A 238 4.70 8.03 -9.56
N SER A 239 4.19 8.88 -10.46
CA SER A 239 2.87 8.71 -11.07
C SER A 239 2.84 7.71 -12.22
N GLY A 240 3.99 7.52 -12.91
CA GLY A 240 4.12 6.64 -14.07
C GLY A 240 5.57 6.35 -14.41
N VAL A 241 5.77 5.45 -15.41
CA VAL A 241 7.12 5.03 -15.83
C VAL A 241 7.92 6.17 -16.46
N GLY A 242 7.26 7.03 -17.26
CA GLY A 242 7.89 8.23 -17.82
C GLY A 242 8.40 9.13 -16.72
N HIS A 243 7.55 9.46 -15.76
CA HIS A 243 7.89 10.30 -14.61
C HIS A 243 9.01 9.69 -13.74
N SER A 244 9.00 8.36 -13.50
CA SER A 244 10.06 7.70 -12.72
C SER A 244 11.42 7.83 -13.39
N ARG A 245 11.50 7.67 -14.71
CA ARG A 245 12.74 7.86 -15.50
C ARG A 245 13.22 9.31 -15.51
N HIS A 246 12.30 10.28 -15.55
CA HIS A 246 12.64 11.69 -15.45
C HIS A 246 13.23 12.04 -14.08
N LEU A 247 12.63 11.53 -13.00
CA LEU A 247 13.15 11.68 -11.64
C LEU A 247 14.54 11.03 -11.48
N GLU A 248 14.73 9.79 -11.97
CA GLU A 248 16.03 9.12 -11.92
C GLU A 248 17.11 9.97 -12.61
N LYS A 249 16.85 10.42 -13.86
CA LYS A 249 17.77 11.29 -14.60
C LYS A 249 18.09 12.57 -13.84
N GLU A 250 17.10 13.16 -13.18
CA GLU A 250 17.26 14.42 -12.47
C GLU A 250 18.08 14.24 -11.18
N PHE A 251 17.91 13.15 -10.44
CA PHE A 251 18.79 12.78 -9.32
C PHE A 251 20.22 12.54 -9.77
N LEU A 252 20.40 11.76 -10.85
CA LEU A 252 21.73 11.47 -11.43
C LEU A 252 22.46 12.72 -11.90
N LYS A 253 21.78 13.69 -12.53
CA LYS A 253 22.36 15.00 -12.93
C LYS A 253 22.92 15.77 -11.73
N ARG A 254 22.33 15.62 -10.55
CA ARG A 254 22.79 16.26 -9.32
C ARG A 254 23.80 15.41 -8.52
N GLY A 255 24.33 14.35 -9.15
CA GLY A 255 25.32 13.46 -8.54
C GLY A 255 24.78 12.50 -7.50
N ILE A 256 23.46 12.33 -7.39
CA ILE A 256 22.82 11.41 -6.47
C ILE A 256 22.53 10.08 -7.16
N LYS A 257 23.07 8.99 -6.61
CA LYS A 257 22.81 7.64 -7.11
C LYS A 257 21.33 7.27 -6.86
N ALA A 258 20.58 7.09 -7.92
CA ALA A 258 19.17 6.72 -7.90
C ALA A 258 18.90 5.60 -8.90
N LYS A 259 17.89 4.75 -8.63
CA LYS A 259 17.44 3.69 -9.52
C LYS A 259 15.92 3.64 -9.56
N GLU A 260 15.35 3.51 -10.77
CA GLU A 260 13.94 3.24 -10.92
C GLU A 260 13.63 1.73 -10.81
N ILE A 261 12.43 1.42 -10.32
CA ILE A 261 11.84 0.09 -10.34
C ILE A 261 10.38 0.19 -10.79
N ASN A 262 9.98 -0.62 -11.77
CA ASN A 262 8.62 -0.59 -12.27
C ASN A 262 8.04 -1.99 -12.53
N GLY A 263 6.70 -2.09 -12.66
CA GLY A 263 6.00 -3.37 -12.82
C GLY A 263 6.23 -4.07 -14.15
N TYR A 264 6.76 -3.37 -15.16
CA TYR A 264 7.08 -3.99 -16.46
C TYR A 264 8.34 -4.86 -16.40
N MET A 265 9.26 -4.56 -15.47
CA MET A 265 10.43 -5.40 -15.20
C MET A 265 10.06 -6.82 -14.75
N ARG A 266 8.79 -7.08 -14.43
CA ARG A 266 8.26 -8.38 -13.97
C ARG A 266 7.53 -9.18 -15.06
N LYS A 267 7.24 -8.60 -16.23
CA LYS A 267 6.37 -9.23 -17.24
C LYS A 267 7.09 -9.95 -18.37
N GLU A 268 8.36 -9.65 -18.60
CA GLU A 268 9.11 -10.15 -19.74
C GLU A 268 10.32 -10.97 -19.27
N ASN A 269 10.12 -12.26 -19.05
CA ASN A 269 11.16 -13.26 -18.76
C ASN A 269 11.85 -13.22 -17.37
N THR A 270 12.28 -14.40 -16.96
CA THR A 270 13.04 -14.72 -15.75
C THR A 270 14.29 -13.84 -15.50
N GLU A 271 14.88 -13.28 -16.52
CA GLU A 271 16.02 -12.36 -16.42
C GLU A 271 15.66 -10.97 -15.85
N TYR A 272 14.45 -10.44 -16.12
CA TYR A 272 13.99 -9.15 -15.59
C TYR A 272 13.49 -9.22 -14.15
N ASP A 273 12.99 -10.36 -13.70
CA ASP A 273 12.66 -10.59 -12.28
C ASP A 273 13.95 -10.61 -11.43
N ILE A 274 15.03 -11.14 -11.95
CA ILE A 274 16.36 -11.09 -11.34
C ILE A 274 16.82 -9.63 -11.23
N GLY A 275 16.59 -8.80 -12.25
CA GLY A 275 16.93 -7.38 -12.24
C GLY A 275 16.21 -6.58 -11.14
N ALA A 276 14.90 -6.77 -10.97
CA ALA A 276 14.13 -6.07 -9.94
C ALA A 276 14.54 -6.49 -8.52
N ASN A 277 14.77 -7.77 -8.29
CA ASN A 277 15.27 -8.28 -7.01
C ASN A 277 16.68 -7.78 -6.73
N GLN A 278 17.55 -7.73 -7.74
CA GLN A 278 18.91 -7.21 -7.58
C GLN A 278 18.89 -5.72 -7.22
N ILE A 279 18.05 -4.90 -7.87
CA ILE A 279 17.90 -3.48 -7.51
C ILE A 279 17.47 -3.31 -6.04
N ILE A 280 16.57 -4.16 -5.55
CA ILE A 280 16.15 -4.12 -4.14
C ILE A 280 17.30 -4.52 -3.21
N GLU A 281 18.07 -5.56 -3.55
CA GLU A 281 19.25 -5.97 -2.78
C GLU A 281 20.34 -4.89 -2.79
N ASP A 282 20.64 -4.31 -3.95
CA ASP A 282 21.60 -3.21 -4.07
C ASP A 282 21.18 -2.00 -3.22
N PHE A 283 19.86 -1.69 -3.21
CA PHE A 283 19.33 -0.66 -2.33
C PHE A 283 19.46 -1.03 -0.85
N ARG A 284 19.19 -2.29 -0.48
CA ARG A 284 19.37 -2.79 0.89
C ARG A 284 20.84 -2.67 1.33
N ASN A 285 21.78 -2.97 0.44
CA ASN A 285 23.21 -2.91 0.69
C ASN A 285 23.81 -1.49 0.58
N ASN A 286 22.98 -0.44 0.40
CA ASN A 286 23.42 0.95 0.28
C ASN A 286 24.28 1.27 -0.95
N GLU A 287 24.16 0.49 -2.05
CA GLU A 287 24.86 0.78 -3.31
C GLU A 287 24.36 2.07 -3.96
N PHE A 288 23.13 2.44 -3.68
CA PHE A 288 22.53 3.72 -4.04
C PHE A 288 21.52 4.19 -2.98
N GLN A 289 21.22 5.48 -2.98
CA GLN A 289 20.49 6.15 -1.90
C GLN A 289 18.99 6.30 -2.16
N VAL A 290 18.58 6.41 -3.43
CA VAL A 290 17.20 6.73 -3.81
C VAL A 290 16.64 5.65 -4.71
N ILE A 291 15.54 5.01 -4.27
CA ILE A 291 14.77 4.10 -5.12
C ILE A 291 13.46 4.77 -5.55
N ILE A 292 13.15 4.73 -6.84
CA ILE A 292 11.98 5.37 -7.43
C ILE A 292 11.03 4.28 -7.92
N SER A 293 9.78 4.29 -7.47
CA SER A 293 8.78 3.28 -7.82
C SER A 293 7.51 3.89 -8.38
N VAL A 294 6.99 3.31 -9.46
CA VAL A 294 5.73 3.74 -10.11
C VAL A 294 4.50 3.39 -9.27
N GLU A 295 4.54 2.26 -8.58
CA GLU A 295 3.49 1.87 -7.62
C GLU A 295 4.14 1.77 -6.26
N MET A 296 3.32 2.00 -5.20
CA MET A 296 3.80 1.76 -3.85
C MET A 296 4.57 0.45 -3.84
N LEU A 297 5.87 0.49 -3.52
CA LEU A 297 6.73 -0.69 -3.47
C LEU A 297 6.01 -1.78 -2.71
N VAL A 298 5.48 -2.69 -3.50
CA VAL A 298 4.47 -3.64 -3.04
C VAL A 298 5.24 -4.81 -2.45
N ALA A 299 4.57 -5.52 -1.59
CA ALA A 299 4.92 -6.79 -0.98
C ALA A 299 6.34 -7.33 -1.29
N GLY A 300 7.12 -7.55 -0.28
CA GLY A 300 8.50 -8.04 -0.39
C GLY A 300 9.59 -6.99 -0.22
N PHE A 301 9.23 -5.70 -0.23
CA PHE A 301 10.17 -4.64 0.07
C PHE A 301 10.32 -4.50 1.59
N ASP A 302 11.30 -5.20 2.14
CA ASP A 302 11.67 -5.15 3.55
C ASP A 302 13.03 -4.48 3.74
N VAL A 303 13.03 -3.15 3.65
CA VAL A 303 14.19 -2.31 3.92
C VAL A 303 13.82 -1.38 5.08
N THR A 304 14.49 -1.53 6.21
CA THR A 304 14.12 -0.88 7.47
C THR A 304 14.81 0.47 7.71
N ASP A 305 15.96 0.68 7.06
CA ASP A 305 16.78 1.90 7.18
C ASP A 305 16.33 3.07 6.30
N VAL A 306 15.16 2.94 5.65
CA VAL A 306 14.53 4.06 4.95
C VAL A 306 14.11 5.12 5.95
N SER A 307 14.53 6.37 5.74
CA SER A 307 14.24 7.52 6.60
C SER A 307 13.66 8.72 5.86
N CYS A 308 13.38 8.57 4.56
CA CYS A 308 12.62 9.54 3.79
C CYS A 308 11.67 8.85 2.81
N VAL A 309 10.44 9.37 2.71
CA VAL A 309 9.44 8.96 1.72
C VAL A 309 8.99 10.17 0.93
N VAL A 310 9.09 10.11 -0.39
CA VAL A 310 8.68 11.19 -1.28
C VAL A 310 7.46 10.75 -2.10
N PHE A 311 6.37 11.49 -1.99
CA PHE A 311 5.22 11.33 -2.87
C PHE A 311 5.34 12.34 -4.03
N ALA A 312 6.01 11.92 -5.11
CA ALA A 312 6.04 12.64 -6.38
C ALA A 312 4.76 12.36 -7.21
N THR A 313 3.72 11.92 -6.56
CA THR A 313 2.42 11.55 -7.13
C THR A 313 1.31 11.91 -6.16
N SER A 314 0.07 11.77 -6.59
CA SER A 314 -1.09 11.97 -5.73
C SER A 314 -2.02 10.76 -5.73
N THR A 315 -2.82 10.63 -4.67
CA THR A 315 -3.82 9.56 -4.56
C THR A 315 -5.01 10.03 -3.70
N LYS A 316 -6.18 9.47 -3.96
CA LYS A 316 -7.38 9.56 -3.11
C LYS A 316 -7.48 8.36 -2.15
N SER A 317 -6.60 7.39 -2.29
CA SER A 317 -6.62 6.14 -1.52
C SER A 317 -5.85 6.30 -0.21
N ILE A 318 -6.59 6.35 0.92
CA ILE A 318 -6.02 6.29 2.28
C ILE A 318 -5.10 5.07 2.43
N MET A 319 -5.52 3.93 1.87
CA MET A 319 -4.74 2.68 1.90
C MET A 319 -3.36 2.86 1.28
N LYS A 320 -3.27 3.39 0.06
CA LYS A 320 -1.99 3.63 -0.63
C LYS A 320 -1.12 4.61 0.17
N PHE A 321 -1.71 5.68 0.67
CA PHE A 321 -1.00 6.69 1.44
C PHE A 321 -0.40 6.09 2.72
N CYS A 322 -1.21 5.40 3.54
CA CYS A 322 -0.74 4.74 4.76
C CYS A 322 0.33 3.67 4.49
N GLN A 323 0.18 2.89 3.43
CA GLN A 323 1.19 1.89 3.05
C GLN A 323 2.50 2.53 2.63
N GLY A 324 2.44 3.62 1.86
CA GLY A 324 3.61 4.36 1.43
C GLY A 324 4.38 4.96 2.61
N VAL A 325 3.70 5.69 3.49
CA VAL A 325 4.31 6.25 4.72
C VAL A 325 4.85 5.13 5.60
N GLY A 326 4.10 4.06 5.77
CA GLY A 326 4.49 2.90 6.59
C GLY A 326 5.81 2.22 6.17
N ARG A 327 6.27 2.42 4.93
CA ARG A 327 7.60 1.94 4.49
C ARG A 327 8.74 2.67 5.21
N GLY A 328 8.56 3.95 5.51
CA GLY A 328 9.55 4.76 6.23
C GLY A 328 9.48 4.64 7.75
N LEU A 329 8.35 4.16 8.31
CA LEU A 329 8.13 4.12 9.76
C LEU A 329 8.72 2.90 10.47
N ARG A 330 9.24 1.91 9.74
CA ARG A 330 9.82 0.70 10.35
C ARG A 330 11.00 1.06 11.23
N LYS A 331 11.04 0.45 12.42
CA LYS A 331 12.16 0.66 13.35
C LYS A 331 13.48 0.20 12.72
N HIS A 332 14.49 1.01 12.88
CA HIS A 332 15.87 0.69 12.54
C HIS A 332 16.78 1.34 13.58
N GLU A 333 17.85 0.65 13.97
CA GLU A 333 18.80 1.17 14.95
C GLU A 333 19.46 2.45 14.43
N GLY A 334 19.55 3.46 15.28
CA GLY A 334 20.10 4.77 14.91
C GLY A 334 19.17 5.70 14.11
N LEU A 335 17.96 5.26 13.73
CA LEU A 335 16.99 6.06 12.99
C LEU A 335 15.68 6.20 13.77
N GLU A 336 15.44 7.37 14.33
CA GLU A 336 14.25 7.62 15.16
C GLU A 336 13.10 8.31 14.43
N ASP A 337 13.37 8.90 13.25
CA ASP A 337 12.39 9.66 12.48
C ASP A 337 12.39 9.33 11.00
N CYS A 338 11.31 9.71 10.33
CA CYS A 338 11.15 9.65 8.89
C CYS A 338 10.61 10.99 8.38
N LEU A 339 11.20 11.51 7.30
CA LEU A 339 10.63 12.63 6.58
C LEU A 339 9.68 12.16 5.50
N VAL A 340 8.53 12.79 5.39
CA VAL A 340 7.58 12.58 4.30
C VAL A 340 7.50 13.87 3.48
N LEU A 341 7.92 13.82 2.22
CA LEU A 341 7.83 14.93 1.29
C LEU A 341 6.62 14.70 0.39
N ASP A 342 5.52 15.34 0.71
CA ASP A 342 4.23 15.17 0.04
C ASP A 342 4.04 16.21 -1.06
N HIS A 343 4.69 16.03 -2.21
CA HIS A 343 4.48 16.88 -3.38
C HIS A 343 3.10 16.67 -4.02
N GLY A 344 2.40 15.61 -3.66
CA GLY A 344 1.06 15.27 -4.14
C GLY A 344 -0.08 15.96 -3.40
N GLY A 345 0.18 16.71 -2.31
CA GLY A 345 -0.84 17.31 -1.46
C GLY A 345 -1.83 16.28 -0.89
N ILE A 346 -1.36 15.05 -0.65
CA ILE A 346 -2.20 13.95 -0.19
C ILE A 346 -2.66 14.20 1.25
N THR A 347 -1.73 14.66 2.09
CA THR A 347 -1.99 14.93 3.52
C THR A 347 -3.01 16.03 3.73
N GLU A 348 -2.97 17.07 2.90
CA GLU A 348 -3.95 18.17 2.98
C GLU A 348 -5.38 17.69 2.68
N ARG A 349 -5.52 16.74 1.74
CA ARG A 349 -6.82 16.18 1.33
C ARG A 349 -7.32 15.07 2.23
N LEU A 350 -6.44 14.17 2.67
CA LEU A 350 -6.82 12.96 3.41
C LEU A 350 -6.64 13.10 4.92
N GLY A 351 -5.75 13.97 5.40
CA GLY A 351 -5.32 14.04 6.81
C GLY A 351 -4.03 13.27 7.08
N PHE A 352 -3.62 13.24 8.32
CA PHE A 352 -2.40 12.56 8.75
C PHE A 352 -2.60 11.04 8.88
N PRO A 353 -1.63 10.19 8.45
CA PRO A 353 -1.77 8.74 8.45
C PRO A 353 -2.03 8.10 9.82
N ASP A 354 -1.58 8.72 10.89
CA ASP A 354 -1.73 8.24 12.27
C ASP A 354 -2.99 8.77 12.97
N GLU A 355 -3.79 9.57 12.27
CA GLU A 355 -5.08 10.10 12.75
C GLU A 355 -6.28 9.32 12.20
N PHE A 356 -6.07 8.38 11.28
CA PHE A 356 -7.15 7.55 10.78
C PHE A 356 -7.58 6.52 11.82
N GLU A 357 -8.78 6.67 12.30
CA GLU A 357 -9.42 5.74 13.23
C GLU A 357 -10.42 4.87 12.46
N PHE A 358 -10.23 3.56 12.49
CA PHE A 358 -11.12 2.59 11.87
C PHE A 358 -11.66 1.67 12.95
N ILE A 359 -12.97 1.74 13.17
CA ILE A 359 -13.65 0.99 14.22
C ILE A 359 -14.28 -0.28 13.66
N GLN A 360 -14.60 -0.28 12.36
CA GLN A 360 -15.31 -1.38 11.70
C GLN A 360 -14.90 -1.50 10.23
N LEU A 361 -15.13 -2.67 9.66
CA LEU A 361 -14.95 -2.94 8.25
C LEU A 361 -16.08 -2.29 7.43
N ASP A 362 -15.75 -1.80 6.23
CA ASP A 362 -16.73 -1.25 5.31
C ASP A 362 -17.70 -2.35 4.82
N ASP A 363 -19.00 -2.17 5.04
CA ASP A 363 -20.06 -3.11 4.64
C ASP A 363 -20.60 -2.85 3.22
N GLY A 364 -20.06 -1.87 2.51
CA GLY A 364 -20.44 -1.49 1.15
C GLY A 364 -21.70 -0.66 1.03
N LYS A 365 -22.50 -0.48 2.09
CA LYS A 365 -23.79 0.22 2.03
C LYS A 365 -23.62 1.73 1.80
N HIS A 366 -22.54 2.31 2.31
CA HIS A 366 -22.24 3.72 2.10
C HIS A 366 -21.83 4.08 0.67
N ALA A 367 -21.31 3.10 -0.11
CA ALA A 367 -21.02 3.30 -1.52
C ALA A 367 -22.30 3.38 -2.37
N GLU A 368 -23.33 2.60 -2.01
CA GLU A 368 -24.64 2.64 -2.69
C GLU A 368 -25.40 3.93 -2.41
N SER A 369 -25.33 4.46 -1.18
CA SER A 369 -25.98 5.74 -0.83
C SER A 369 -25.29 6.93 -1.49
N LYS A 370 -23.96 6.94 -1.64
CA LYS A 370 -23.24 7.98 -2.39
C LYS A 370 -23.50 7.92 -3.89
N ASN A 371 -23.67 6.73 -4.47
CA ASN A 371 -24.05 6.59 -5.88
C ASN A 371 -25.51 7.00 -6.15
N LYS A 372 -26.41 6.90 -5.17
CA LYS A 372 -27.80 7.36 -5.30
C LYS A 372 -27.96 8.87 -5.04
N GLN A 373 -27.01 9.52 -4.37
CA GLN A 373 -27.02 10.96 -4.10
C GLN A 373 -26.11 11.80 -5.01
N GLN A 374 -25.32 11.19 -5.89
CA GLN A 374 -24.73 11.89 -7.02
C GLN A 374 -25.77 11.95 -8.17
N GLU A 375 -26.91 12.56 -7.93
CA GLU A 375 -27.56 13.34 -8.98
C GLU A 375 -26.49 14.28 -9.50
N LYS A 376 -26.17 14.13 -10.80
CA LYS A 376 -25.28 15.08 -11.48
C LYS A 376 -25.79 16.46 -11.13
N PRO A 377 -24.97 17.36 -10.57
CA PRO A 377 -25.47 18.72 -10.33
C PRO A 377 -26.03 19.20 -11.66
N GLU A 378 -27.31 19.62 -11.66
CA GLU A 378 -27.94 20.21 -12.83
C GLU A 378 -26.98 21.29 -13.31
N GLN A 379 -26.44 21.09 -14.50
CA GLN A 379 -25.56 22.08 -15.08
C GLN A 379 -26.45 23.29 -15.42
N LEU A 380 -26.35 24.31 -14.61
CA LEU A 380 -27.11 25.54 -14.84
C LEU A 380 -26.61 26.24 -16.11
N PRO A 381 -27.51 26.88 -16.87
CA PRO A 381 -27.13 27.74 -17.98
C PRO A 381 -26.12 28.80 -17.52
N LYS A 382 -25.08 29.06 -18.32
CA LYS A 382 -24.02 30.04 -18.00
C LYS A 382 -23.96 31.14 -19.04
N ALA A 383 -23.84 32.38 -18.60
CA ALA A 383 -23.64 33.51 -19.50
C ALA A 383 -22.31 33.36 -20.27
N CYS A 384 -22.27 33.70 -21.54
CA CYS A 384 -21.07 33.74 -22.36
C CYS A 384 -20.23 34.95 -21.93
N PRO A 385 -18.93 34.78 -21.58
CA PRO A 385 -18.08 35.89 -21.15
C PRO A 385 -17.77 36.89 -22.27
N SER A 386 -18.09 36.56 -23.52
CA SER A 386 -17.84 37.44 -24.69
C SER A 386 -19.05 38.23 -25.14
N CYS A 387 -20.30 37.75 -24.89
CA CYS A 387 -21.49 38.41 -25.42
C CYS A 387 -22.72 38.27 -24.49
N ASP A 388 -22.54 37.84 -23.26
CA ASP A 388 -23.58 37.67 -22.25
C ASP A 388 -24.78 36.76 -22.62
N PHE A 389 -24.73 36.11 -23.78
CA PHE A 389 -25.73 35.13 -24.19
C PHE A 389 -25.78 33.97 -23.22
N ILE A 390 -26.92 33.64 -22.67
CA ILE A 390 -27.11 32.54 -21.75
C ILE A 390 -27.03 31.21 -22.53
N LYS A 391 -25.93 30.53 -22.45
CA LYS A 391 -25.68 29.23 -23.08
C LYS A 391 -26.47 28.13 -22.38
N PRO A 392 -27.09 27.21 -23.13
CA PRO A 392 -27.64 25.99 -22.54
C PRO A 392 -26.59 25.21 -21.77
N ALA A 393 -27.02 24.48 -20.74
CA ALA A 393 -26.13 23.65 -19.93
C ALA A 393 -25.31 22.66 -20.79
N GLY A 394 -24.01 22.54 -20.54
CA GLY A 394 -23.12 21.65 -21.26
C GLY A 394 -22.54 22.14 -22.59
N VAL A 395 -23.03 23.29 -23.13
CA VAL A 395 -22.55 23.85 -24.40
C VAL A 395 -21.27 24.64 -24.19
N GLN A 396 -20.15 24.17 -24.77
CA GLN A 396 -18.84 24.81 -24.67
C GLN A 396 -18.68 26.01 -25.62
N LYS A 397 -19.15 25.90 -26.87
CA LYS A 397 -19.08 26.97 -27.88
C LYS A 397 -20.35 27.80 -27.83
N CYS A 398 -20.21 29.11 -27.70
CA CYS A 398 -21.40 30.00 -27.67
C CYS A 398 -22.14 29.94 -29.00
N PRO A 399 -23.45 29.62 -29.01
CA PRO A 399 -24.23 29.55 -30.25
C PRO A 399 -24.48 30.94 -30.85
N ALA A 400 -24.42 32.02 -30.07
CA ALA A 400 -24.65 33.37 -30.52
C ALA A 400 -23.43 34.05 -31.15
N CYS A 401 -22.24 33.94 -30.54
CA CYS A 401 -21.03 34.61 -31.02
C CYS A 401 -19.90 33.68 -31.41
N GLY A 402 -20.08 32.35 -31.27
CA GLY A 402 -19.04 31.36 -31.61
C GLY A 402 -17.87 31.28 -30.61
N PHE A 403 -17.88 32.09 -29.56
CA PHE A 403 -16.83 32.07 -28.54
C PHE A 403 -16.71 30.69 -27.89
N LYS A 404 -15.52 30.14 -27.93
CA LYS A 404 -15.13 28.93 -27.19
C LYS A 404 -14.02 29.35 -26.23
N PRO A 405 -14.18 29.19 -24.91
CA PRO A 405 -13.09 29.45 -24.00
C PRO A 405 -11.90 28.60 -24.41
N GLU A 406 -10.82 29.20 -24.82
CA GLU A 406 -9.52 28.56 -24.86
C GLU A 406 -9.11 28.42 -23.40
N PHE A 407 -8.98 27.21 -22.93
CA PHE A 407 -8.31 26.98 -21.65
C PHE A 407 -6.83 27.30 -21.91
N VAL A 408 -6.48 28.56 -21.69
CA VAL A 408 -5.09 28.98 -21.61
C VAL A 408 -4.53 28.18 -20.44
N LYS A 409 -3.60 27.30 -20.75
CA LYS A 409 -2.81 26.55 -19.77
C LYS A 409 -1.72 27.45 -19.21
N ASP A 410 -2.05 28.60 -18.73
CA ASP A 410 -1.19 29.37 -17.86
C ASP A 410 -1.41 28.87 -16.44
N VAL A 411 -0.75 27.77 -16.14
CA VAL A 411 -0.46 27.41 -14.77
C VAL A 411 0.61 28.41 -14.34
N GLU A 412 0.22 29.44 -13.63
CA GLU A 412 1.13 30.17 -12.76
C GLU A 412 1.61 29.16 -11.73
N VAL A 413 2.77 28.58 -11.99
CA VAL A 413 3.48 27.75 -11.04
C VAL A 413 3.98 28.72 -9.98
N SER A 414 3.24 28.86 -8.88
CA SER A 414 3.76 29.51 -7.70
C SER A 414 5.02 28.75 -7.29
N GLU A 415 6.11 29.45 -7.04
CA GLU A 415 7.30 28.91 -6.39
C GLU A 415 6.93 28.49 -4.98
N GLY A 416 6.35 27.28 -4.87
CA GLY A 416 5.84 26.75 -3.63
C GLY A 416 6.90 25.94 -2.92
N GLU A 417 7.59 26.51 -1.95
CA GLU A 417 8.36 25.73 -1.00
C GLU A 417 7.44 24.78 -0.21
N LEU A 418 7.85 23.51 -0.07
CA LEU A 418 7.18 22.60 0.87
C LEU A 418 7.38 23.14 2.29
N LYS A 419 6.28 23.24 3.05
CA LYS A 419 6.28 23.64 4.45
C LYS A 419 5.92 22.46 5.34
N LYS A 420 6.50 22.43 6.54
CA LYS A 420 6.12 21.47 7.56
C LYS A 420 4.63 21.62 7.88
N LEU A 421 3.86 20.56 7.68
CA LEU A 421 2.43 20.56 7.94
C LEU A 421 2.19 20.44 9.44
N GLN A 422 1.30 21.29 9.95
CA GLN A 422 0.88 21.28 11.36
C GLN A 422 -0.49 20.63 11.50
N ARG A 423 -0.65 19.85 12.56
CA ARG A 423 -1.94 19.25 12.92
C ARG A 423 -2.91 20.35 13.34
N LYS A 424 -4.14 20.30 12.84
CA LYS A 424 -5.19 21.20 13.34
C LYS A 424 -5.54 20.76 14.74
N ALA A 425 -5.58 21.73 15.70
CA ALA A 425 -6.10 21.45 17.03
C ALA A 425 -7.53 20.91 16.90
N LYS A 426 -7.84 19.77 17.52
CA LYS A 426 -9.24 19.33 17.66
C LYS A 426 -9.94 20.43 18.44
N LYS A 427 -10.98 21.05 17.87
CA LYS A 427 -11.93 21.85 18.65
C LYS A 427 -12.64 20.88 19.57
N GLU A 428 -12.47 21.08 20.89
CA GLU A 428 -13.23 20.38 21.92
C GLU A 428 -14.73 20.61 21.77
#